data_5d0513412af4c2efcebeda1c2a4b2666
#
_entry.id   5d0513412af4c2efcebeda1c2a4b2666
#
_cell.length_a   1.000
_cell.length_b   1.000
_cell.length_c   1.000
_cell.angle_alpha   90.00
_cell.angle_beta   90.00
_cell.angle_gamma   90.00
#
_symmetry.space_group_name_H-M   'P 1'
#
loop_
_entity.id
_entity.type
_entity.pdbx_description
1 polymer ?
#
loop_
_entity_poly.entity_id
_entity_poly.type
_entity_poly.pdbx_seq_one_letter_code
_entity_poly.pdbx_strand_id
1 'polypeptide(L)'
;MAQIHINQNTCIRCKKCVRICPSALFTLQEDKGIEVNAEDCISCGHCVAVCPTNSIEHADFPPEKVHTIDRSQLPTADQMELLIRSRRSNRAFSKEKVSEELLQRIIEAAHRAPTATNAQEVKMVLVTRPETLKEVSRITIGTFMSIVNLVENPLLKLILKPLMPSGYRYVPVFKRLHEEFERGNDGILRGATAALF
;
A
#
# COMPACT_ATOMS: atom_id res chain seq x y z
N MET A 1 -20.21 1.32 14.43
CA MET A 1 -19.54 0.71 15.59
C MET A 1 -19.28 -0.76 15.29
N ALA A 2 -18.07 -1.26 15.51
CA ALA A 2 -17.77 -2.67 15.36
C ALA A 2 -18.60 -3.49 16.35
N GLN A 3 -19.17 -4.63 15.91
CA GLN A 3 -19.84 -5.56 16.80
C GLN A 3 -18.85 -6.65 17.18
N ILE A 4 -18.52 -6.73 18.46
CA ILE A 4 -17.60 -7.73 19.02
C ILE A 4 -18.31 -8.45 20.15
N HIS A 5 -18.34 -9.79 20.08
CA HIS A 5 -18.89 -10.64 21.11
C HIS A 5 -17.83 -11.63 21.61
N ILE A 6 -17.85 -11.93 22.91
CA ILE A 6 -16.95 -12.92 23.52
C ILE A 6 -17.77 -14.09 24.04
N ASN A 7 -17.55 -15.25 23.47
CA ASN A 7 -18.14 -16.50 23.96
C ASN A 7 -17.45 -16.89 25.27
N GLN A 8 -18.09 -16.59 26.39
CA GLN A 8 -17.56 -16.86 27.72
C GLN A 8 -17.42 -18.36 28.04
N ASN A 9 -18.17 -19.23 27.32
CA ASN A 9 -18.08 -20.69 27.52
C ASN A 9 -16.80 -21.29 26.93
N THR A 10 -16.26 -20.69 25.87
CA THR A 10 -15.01 -21.13 25.22
C THR A 10 -13.81 -20.29 25.65
N CYS A 11 -14.03 -19.16 26.31
CA CYS A 11 -12.99 -18.23 26.72
C CYS A 11 -12.20 -18.78 27.92
N ILE A 12 -10.91 -19.07 27.74
CA ILE A 12 -9.99 -19.54 28.78
C ILE A 12 -9.36 -18.41 29.60
N ARG A 13 -9.80 -17.18 29.46
CA ARG A 13 -9.35 -15.99 30.19
C ARG A 13 -7.84 -15.74 30.14
N CYS A 14 -7.18 -16.09 29.03
CA CYS A 14 -5.72 -15.99 28.84
C CYS A 14 -5.18 -14.55 28.67
N LYS A 15 -6.05 -13.55 28.63
CA LYS A 15 -5.75 -12.10 28.50
C LYS A 15 -4.97 -11.70 27.25
N LYS A 16 -4.84 -12.55 26.24
CA LYS A 16 -4.14 -12.20 25.00
C LYS A 16 -4.80 -11.04 24.28
N CYS A 17 -6.13 -11.04 24.18
CA CYS A 17 -6.92 -9.93 23.60
C CYS A 17 -6.76 -8.61 24.36
N VAL A 18 -6.70 -8.67 25.69
CA VAL A 18 -6.44 -7.48 26.54
C VAL A 18 -5.07 -6.86 26.23
N ARG A 19 -4.03 -7.70 26.08
CA ARG A 19 -2.68 -7.23 25.84
C ARG A 19 -2.40 -6.75 24.43
N ILE A 20 -3.10 -7.29 23.43
CA ILE A 20 -2.81 -7.00 22.02
C ILE A 20 -3.60 -5.82 21.48
N CYS A 21 -4.72 -5.45 22.11
CA CYS A 21 -5.60 -4.41 21.59
C CYS A 21 -4.95 -3.03 21.68
N PRO A 22 -4.70 -2.33 20.57
CA PRO A 22 -4.08 -1.00 20.58
C PRO A 22 -4.99 0.07 21.20
N SER A 23 -6.33 -0.12 21.14
CA SER A 23 -7.31 0.78 21.73
C SER A 23 -7.75 0.37 23.15
N ALA A 24 -7.12 -0.66 23.75
CA ALA A 24 -7.40 -1.13 25.11
C ALA A 24 -8.89 -1.45 25.41
N LEU A 25 -9.60 -2.01 24.44
CA LEU A 25 -11.07 -2.24 24.50
C LEU A 25 -11.49 -3.39 25.41
N PHE A 26 -10.56 -4.29 25.77
CA PHE A 26 -10.85 -5.52 26.51
C PHE A 26 -10.40 -5.38 27.95
N THR A 27 -11.26 -5.75 28.91
CA THR A 27 -10.96 -5.77 30.34
C THR A 27 -11.28 -7.14 30.93
N LEU A 28 -10.49 -7.58 31.93
CA LEU A 28 -10.83 -8.76 32.70
C LEU A 28 -11.60 -8.32 33.96
N GLN A 29 -12.80 -8.84 34.08
CA GLN A 29 -13.61 -8.73 35.30
C GLN A 29 -13.50 -10.05 36.09
N GLU A 30 -13.32 -9.98 37.39
CA GLU A 30 -13.10 -11.18 38.23
C GLU A 30 -14.25 -12.17 38.11
N ASP A 31 -15.49 -11.69 38.17
CA ASP A 31 -16.69 -12.53 38.19
C ASP A 31 -17.27 -12.78 36.78
N LYS A 32 -17.03 -11.92 35.80
CA LYS A 32 -17.70 -11.95 34.50
C LYS A 32 -16.82 -12.40 33.34
N GLY A 33 -15.51 -12.54 33.57
CA GLY A 33 -14.54 -12.91 32.53
C GLY A 33 -14.04 -11.72 31.72
N ILE A 34 -13.82 -11.89 30.40
CA ILE A 34 -13.37 -10.80 29.53
C ILE A 34 -14.57 -10.03 29.02
N GLU A 35 -14.61 -8.72 29.28
CA GLU A 35 -15.59 -7.79 28.70
C GLU A 35 -14.93 -6.94 27.60
N VAL A 36 -15.73 -6.43 26.68
CA VAL A 36 -15.28 -5.57 25.57
C VAL A 36 -16.19 -4.35 25.44
N ASN A 37 -15.59 -3.15 25.36
CA ASN A 37 -16.24 -1.94 24.86
C ASN A 37 -15.69 -1.65 23.45
N ALA A 38 -16.51 -1.83 22.42
CA ALA A 38 -16.09 -1.75 21.03
C ALA A 38 -16.20 -0.35 20.40
N GLU A 39 -16.46 0.69 21.20
CA GLU A 39 -16.75 2.05 20.70
C GLU A 39 -15.61 2.61 19.83
N ASP A 40 -14.35 2.45 20.27
CA ASP A 40 -13.16 2.95 19.57
C ASP A 40 -12.43 1.84 18.80
N CYS A 41 -13.16 0.82 18.32
CA CYS A 41 -12.56 -0.27 17.57
C CYS A 41 -12.12 0.18 16.17
N ILE A 42 -10.83 0.01 15.89
CA ILE A 42 -10.23 0.29 14.57
C ILE A 42 -10.29 -0.90 13.60
N SER A 43 -11.08 -1.93 13.90
CA SER A 43 -11.27 -3.13 13.06
C SER A 43 -9.94 -3.77 12.55
N CYS A 44 -8.92 -3.85 13.42
CA CYS A 44 -7.61 -4.39 13.05
C CYS A 44 -7.50 -5.94 13.11
N GLY A 45 -8.48 -6.64 13.69
CA GLY A 45 -8.54 -8.09 13.76
C GLY A 45 -7.55 -8.78 14.71
N HIS A 46 -6.65 -8.05 15.40
CA HIS A 46 -5.64 -8.64 16.29
C HIS A 46 -6.23 -9.52 17.39
N CYS A 47 -7.36 -9.10 17.97
CA CYS A 47 -8.04 -9.86 19.04
C CYS A 47 -8.53 -11.23 18.54
N VAL A 48 -9.07 -11.28 17.33
CA VAL A 48 -9.52 -12.53 16.68
C VAL A 48 -8.30 -13.42 16.38
N ALA A 49 -7.27 -12.85 15.74
CA ALA A 49 -6.08 -13.58 15.33
C ALA A 49 -5.27 -14.20 16.52
N VAL A 50 -5.30 -13.58 17.71
CA VAL A 50 -4.52 -14.02 18.86
C VAL A 50 -5.28 -15.01 19.75
N CYS A 51 -6.61 -15.16 19.57
CA CYS A 51 -7.45 -15.98 20.42
C CYS A 51 -7.22 -17.48 20.16
N PRO A 52 -6.68 -18.26 21.11
CA PRO A 52 -6.35 -19.66 20.87
C PRO A 52 -7.59 -20.57 20.86
N THR A 53 -8.72 -20.09 21.33
CA THR A 53 -9.99 -20.84 21.42
C THR A 53 -11.08 -20.30 20.51
N ASN A 54 -10.72 -19.33 19.63
CA ASN A 54 -11.66 -18.66 18.72
C ASN A 54 -12.93 -18.13 19.44
N SER A 55 -12.78 -17.66 20.69
CA SER A 55 -13.88 -17.18 21.51
C SER A 55 -14.32 -15.76 21.17
N ILE A 56 -13.66 -15.09 20.23
CA ILE A 56 -13.97 -13.70 19.85
C ILE A 56 -14.64 -13.71 18.48
N GLU A 57 -15.88 -13.30 18.46
CA GLU A 57 -16.68 -13.06 17.26
C GLU A 57 -16.62 -11.58 16.94
N HIS A 58 -16.25 -11.24 15.71
CA HIS A 58 -16.14 -9.85 15.26
C HIS A 58 -16.81 -9.71 13.90
N ALA A 59 -17.76 -8.78 13.77
CA ALA A 59 -18.57 -8.64 12.56
C ALA A 59 -17.73 -8.43 11.28
N ASP A 60 -16.60 -7.69 11.38
CA ASP A 60 -15.73 -7.43 10.23
C ASP A 60 -14.82 -8.64 9.89
N PHE A 61 -14.68 -9.61 10.80
CA PHE A 61 -13.87 -10.81 10.67
C PHE A 61 -14.68 -12.08 10.93
N PRO A 62 -15.69 -12.35 10.11
CA PRO A 62 -16.44 -13.59 10.22
C PRO A 62 -15.54 -14.79 9.87
N PRO A 63 -15.89 -16.01 10.32
CA PRO A 63 -15.01 -17.19 10.21
C PRO A 63 -14.46 -17.45 8.81
N GLU A 64 -15.24 -17.19 7.76
CA GLU A 64 -14.86 -17.36 6.36
C GLU A 64 -13.75 -16.39 5.88
N LYS A 65 -13.54 -15.29 6.60
CA LYS A 65 -12.45 -14.34 6.35
C LYS A 65 -11.20 -14.58 7.21
N VAL A 66 -11.28 -15.52 8.16
CA VAL A 66 -10.18 -15.83 9.07
C VAL A 66 -9.46 -17.07 8.59
N HIS A 67 -8.22 -16.92 8.16
CA HIS A 67 -7.40 -18.02 7.65
C HIS A 67 -6.25 -18.32 8.61
N THR A 68 -6.06 -19.62 8.91
CA THR A 68 -4.88 -20.07 9.65
C THR A 68 -3.65 -20.00 8.73
N ILE A 69 -2.61 -19.33 9.21
CA ILE A 69 -1.34 -19.25 8.48
C ILE A 69 -0.51 -20.48 8.82
N ASP A 70 -0.18 -21.27 7.80
CA ASP A 70 0.83 -22.30 7.92
C ASP A 70 2.22 -21.65 7.95
N ARG A 71 2.81 -21.58 9.11
CA ARG A 71 4.12 -20.93 9.33
C ARG A 71 5.26 -21.63 8.59
N SER A 72 5.11 -22.90 8.23
CA SER A 72 6.12 -23.65 7.46
C SER A 72 6.26 -23.14 6.02
N GLN A 73 5.22 -22.47 5.51
CA GLN A 73 5.19 -21.90 4.17
C GLN A 73 5.71 -20.44 4.13
N LEU A 74 6.03 -19.86 5.29
CA LEU A 74 6.62 -18.53 5.32
C LEU A 74 8.08 -18.59 4.86
N PRO A 75 8.54 -17.59 4.08
CA PRO A 75 9.93 -17.53 3.67
C PRO A 75 10.85 -17.39 4.89
N THR A 76 12.01 -18.01 4.80
CA THR A 76 13.07 -17.83 5.83
C THR A 76 13.62 -16.40 5.80
N ALA A 77 14.33 -16.00 6.83
CA ALA A 77 15.00 -14.69 6.87
C ALA A 77 15.95 -14.52 5.68
N ASP A 78 16.73 -15.54 5.32
CA ASP A 78 17.68 -15.51 4.21
C ASP A 78 16.96 -15.35 2.86
N GLN A 79 15.83 -16.03 2.66
CA GLN A 79 15.01 -15.90 1.45
C GLN A 79 14.43 -14.49 1.33
N MET A 80 13.94 -13.90 2.43
CA MET A 80 13.46 -12.53 2.45
C MET A 80 14.58 -11.53 2.17
N GLU A 81 15.75 -11.72 2.77
CA GLU A 81 16.92 -10.86 2.53
C GLU A 81 17.39 -10.93 1.07
N LEU A 82 17.43 -12.12 0.49
CA LEU A 82 17.77 -12.32 -0.92
C LEU A 82 16.77 -11.57 -1.82
N LEU A 83 15.46 -11.70 -1.56
CA LEU A 83 14.43 -10.99 -2.31
C LEU A 83 14.62 -9.47 -2.24
N ILE A 84 14.84 -8.92 -1.05
CA ILE A 84 15.05 -7.49 -0.83
C ILE A 84 16.32 -7.02 -1.56
N ARG A 85 17.43 -7.75 -1.45
CA ARG A 85 18.72 -7.40 -2.08
C ARG A 85 18.68 -7.52 -3.61
N SER A 86 17.91 -8.46 -4.14
CA SER A 86 17.79 -8.68 -5.59
C SER A 86 16.92 -7.64 -6.28
N ARG A 87 16.02 -6.96 -5.54
CA ARG A 87 15.09 -5.98 -6.10
C ARG A 87 15.82 -4.82 -6.79
N ARG A 88 15.42 -4.52 -8.00
CA ARG A 88 15.85 -3.34 -8.77
C ARG A 88 14.63 -2.63 -9.36
N SER A 89 14.78 -1.34 -9.66
CA SER A 89 13.82 -0.62 -10.48
C SER A 89 13.90 -1.14 -11.90
N ASN A 90 12.96 -1.99 -12.30
CA ASN A 90 12.91 -2.48 -13.66
C ASN A 90 12.49 -1.34 -14.61
N ARG A 91 13.17 -1.25 -15.75
CA ARG A 91 12.93 -0.23 -16.80
C ARG A 91 12.83 -0.85 -18.19
N ALA A 92 12.74 -2.18 -18.26
CA ALA A 92 12.54 -2.95 -19.49
C ALA A 92 11.32 -3.85 -19.26
N PHE A 93 10.18 -3.42 -19.77
CA PHE A 93 8.93 -4.17 -19.65
C PHE A 93 8.71 -5.03 -20.88
N SER A 94 8.12 -6.21 -20.68
CA SER A 94 7.56 -7.01 -21.75
C SER A 94 6.35 -6.30 -22.39
N LYS A 95 6.09 -6.61 -23.67
CA LYS A 95 4.86 -6.17 -24.34
C LYS A 95 3.67 -7.09 -24.05
N GLU A 96 3.89 -8.16 -23.32
CA GLU A 96 2.84 -9.09 -22.91
C GLU A 96 1.91 -8.41 -21.91
N LYS A 97 0.61 -8.66 -22.09
CA LYS A 97 -0.38 -8.18 -21.14
C LYS A 97 -0.30 -9.02 -19.86
N VAL A 98 -0.35 -8.33 -18.73
CA VAL A 98 -0.48 -8.99 -17.42
C VAL A 98 -1.89 -9.58 -17.33
N SER A 99 -2.02 -10.83 -16.88
CA SER A 99 -3.33 -11.47 -16.73
C SER A 99 -4.16 -10.75 -15.64
N GLU A 100 -5.47 -10.75 -15.81
CA GLU A 100 -6.38 -10.13 -14.85
C GLU A 100 -6.27 -10.77 -13.46
N GLU A 101 -6.10 -12.09 -13.40
CA GLU A 101 -5.85 -12.81 -12.15
C GLU A 101 -4.61 -12.29 -11.40
N LEU A 102 -3.50 -12.10 -12.13
CA LEU A 102 -2.26 -11.61 -11.51
C LEU A 102 -2.41 -10.15 -11.06
N LEU A 103 -3.09 -9.32 -11.86
CA LEU A 103 -3.39 -7.93 -11.47
C LEU A 103 -4.22 -7.88 -10.21
N GLN A 104 -5.26 -8.72 -10.10
CA GLN A 104 -6.10 -8.82 -8.90
C GLN A 104 -5.27 -9.23 -7.67
N ARG A 105 -4.41 -10.24 -7.79
CA ARG A 105 -3.52 -10.66 -6.70
C ARG A 105 -2.57 -9.55 -6.24
N ILE A 106 -2.05 -8.74 -7.18
CA ILE A 106 -1.19 -7.59 -6.84
C ILE A 106 -1.98 -6.54 -6.06
N ILE A 107 -3.21 -6.22 -6.48
CA ILE A 107 -4.09 -5.27 -5.79
C ILE A 107 -4.41 -5.76 -4.39
N GLU A 108 -4.79 -7.03 -4.24
CA GLU A 108 -5.07 -7.63 -2.93
C GLU A 108 -3.86 -7.60 -1.99
N ALA A 109 -2.67 -7.90 -2.52
CA ALA A 109 -1.42 -7.83 -1.75
C ALA A 109 -1.12 -6.39 -1.31
N ALA A 110 -1.29 -5.42 -2.20
CA ALA A 110 -1.09 -4.00 -1.89
C ALA A 110 -2.10 -3.49 -0.86
N HIS A 111 -3.36 -3.92 -0.94
CA HIS A 111 -4.42 -3.54 0.01
C HIS A 111 -4.18 -4.07 1.43
N ARG A 112 -3.35 -5.11 1.59
CA ARG A 112 -2.98 -5.63 2.91
C ARG A 112 -1.90 -4.81 3.63
N ALA A 113 -1.36 -3.77 3.00
CA ALA A 113 -0.39 -2.88 3.63
C ALA A 113 -1.03 -2.19 4.86
N PRO A 114 -0.30 -2.10 6.00
CA PRO A 114 -0.81 -1.42 7.17
C PRO A 114 -0.98 0.07 6.90
N THR A 115 -2.07 0.63 7.44
CA THR A 115 -2.37 2.06 7.38
C THR A 115 -2.46 2.65 8.77
N ALA A 116 -2.32 3.97 8.91
CA ALA A 116 -2.49 4.64 10.19
C ALA A 116 -3.89 4.35 10.74
N THR A 117 -3.97 3.99 12.04
CA THR A 117 -5.22 3.61 12.72
C THR A 117 -6.07 2.55 11.98
N ASN A 118 -5.46 1.77 11.10
CA ASN A 118 -6.14 0.81 10.23
C ASN A 118 -7.26 1.43 9.38
N ALA A 119 -7.12 2.69 8.97
CA ALA A 119 -8.16 3.43 8.26
C ALA A 119 -8.50 2.82 6.87
N GLN A 120 -7.56 2.09 6.25
CA GLN A 120 -7.74 1.41 4.96
C GLN A 120 -8.29 2.33 3.85
N GLU A 121 -7.90 3.61 3.86
CA GLU A 121 -8.42 4.64 2.95
C GLU A 121 -7.67 4.71 1.61
N VAL A 122 -6.66 3.87 1.42
CA VAL A 122 -5.87 3.84 0.19
C VAL A 122 -6.74 3.41 -0.97
N LYS A 123 -6.88 4.28 -1.96
CA LYS A 123 -7.56 3.99 -3.22
C LYS A 123 -6.52 3.65 -4.27
N MET A 124 -6.78 2.61 -5.04
CA MET A 124 -5.90 2.18 -6.13
C MET A 124 -6.61 2.32 -7.47
N VAL A 125 -5.89 2.83 -8.45
CA VAL A 125 -6.39 2.97 -9.83
C VAL A 125 -5.53 2.11 -10.74
N LEU A 126 -6.13 1.05 -11.29
CA LEU A 126 -5.49 0.19 -12.29
C LEU A 126 -5.78 0.72 -13.70
N VAL A 127 -4.74 0.97 -14.45
CA VAL A 127 -4.82 1.40 -15.85
C VAL A 127 -4.16 0.35 -16.75
N THR A 128 -4.92 -0.20 -17.69
CA THR A 128 -4.46 -1.23 -18.63
C THR A 128 -4.67 -0.86 -20.11
N ARG A 129 -5.41 0.23 -20.38
CA ARG A 129 -5.63 0.69 -21.76
C ARG A 129 -4.41 1.47 -22.26
N PRO A 130 -3.80 1.07 -23.40
CA PRO A 130 -2.59 1.70 -23.94
C PRO A 130 -2.74 3.22 -24.16
N GLU A 131 -3.90 3.66 -24.62
CA GLU A 131 -4.17 5.08 -24.87
C GLU A 131 -4.16 5.88 -23.57
N THR A 132 -4.74 5.33 -22.51
CA THR A 132 -4.77 5.95 -21.18
C THR A 132 -3.36 5.98 -20.57
N LEU A 133 -2.58 4.90 -20.70
CA LEU A 133 -1.18 4.88 -20.25
C LEU A 133 -0.34 5.95 -20.95
N LYS A 134 -0.50 6.08 -22.30
CA LYS A 134 0.18 7.12 -23.07
C LYS A 134 -0.24 8.52 -22.62
N GLU A 135 -1.53 8.72 -22.32
CA GLU A 135 -2.05 10.00 -21.87
C GLU A 135 -1.50 10.36 -20.47
N VAL A 136 -1.38 9.40 -19.57
CA VAL A 136 -0.71 9.59 -18.25
C VAL A 136 0.73 10.08 -18.46
N SER A 137 1.48 9.43 -19.34
CA SER A 137 2.86 9.86 -19.65
C SER A 137 2.88 11.27 -20.24
N ARG A 138 1.96 11.59 -21.16
CA ARG A 138 1.85 12.92 -21.78
C ARG A 138 1.59 14.02 -20.74
N ILE A 139 0.62 13.80 -19.84
CA ILE A 139 0.28 14.75 -18.77
C ILE A 139 1.45 14.94 -17.83
N THR A 140 2.12 13.85 -17.44
CA THR A 140 3.28 13.89 -16.54
C THR A 140 4.42 14.71 -17.16
N ILE A 141 4.73 14.49 -18.43
CA ILE A 141 5.78 15.25 -19.14
C ILE A 141 5.37 16.71 -19.29
N GLY A 142 4.10 17.00 -19.62
CA GLY A 142 3.56 18.36 -19.68
C GLY A 142 3.72 19.10 -18.36
N THR A 143 3.49 18.43 -17.23
CA THR A 143 3.71 19.00 -15.89
C THR A 143 5.20 19.30 -15.65
N PHE A 144 6.10 18.38 -16.04
CA PHE A 144 7.54 18.62 -15.93
C PHE A 144 8.00 19.80 -16.79
N MET A 145 7.48 19.93 -18.01
CA MET A 145 7.81 21.05 -18.87
C MET A 145 7.26 22.37 -18.36
N SER A 146 6.10 22.38 -17.71
CA SER A 146 5.57 23.58 -17.05
C SER A 146 6.49 24.03 -15.91
N ILE A 147 7.01 23.10 -15.12
CA ILE A 147 8.02 23.39 -14.08
C ILE A 147 9.31 23.92 -14.70
N VAL A 148 9.80 23.30 -15.78
CA VAL A 148 11.00 23.75 -16.50
C VAL A 148 10.84 25.18 -16.99
N ASN A 149 9.71 25.49 -17.63
CA ASN A 149 9.42 26.84 -18.15
C ASN A 149 9.38 27.88 -17.02
N LEU A 150 8.80 27.49 -15.86
CA LEU A 150 8.75 28.34 -14.69
C LEU A 150 10.15 28.65 -14.13
N VAL A 151 10.98 27.62 -13.89
CA VAL A 151 12.29 27.79 -13.26
C VAL A 151 13.36 28.34 -14.22
N GLU A 152 13.16 28.21 -15.54
CA GLU A 152 14.05 28.80 -16.54
C GLU A 152 13.65 30.25 -16.93
N ASN A 153 12.53 30.76 -16.41
CA ASN A 153 12.21 32.19 -16.55
C ASN A 153 13.39 33.04 -16.05
N PRO A 154 13.93 33.99 -16.84
CA PRO A 154 15.17 34.71 -16.51
C PRO A 154 15.16 35.38 -15.15
N LEU A 155 14.04 35.99 -14.75
CA LEU A 155 13.90 36.67 -13.46
C LEU A 155 13.88 35.69 -12.28
N LEU A 156 13.10 34.60 -12.41
CA LEU A 156 12.99 33.59 -11.37
C LEU A 156 14.30 32.78 -11.26
N LYS A 157 14.97 32.49 -12.36
CA LYS A 157 16.22 31.75 -12.39
C LYS A 157 17.33 32.44 -11.59
N LEU A 158 17.40 33.77 -11.65
CA LEU A 158 18.37 34.55 -10.89
C LEU A 158 18.24 34.33 -9.37
N ILE A 159 17.00 34.16 -8.89
CA ILE A 159 16.69 34.00 -7.47
C ILE A 159 16.70 32.50 -7.08
N LEU A 160 16.05 31.64 -7.87
CA LEU A 160 15.84 30.25 -7.49
C LEU A 160 17.09 29.38 -7.67
N LYS A 161 17.90 29.63 -8.69
CA LYS A 161 19.09 28.81 -8.95
C LYS A 161 20.10 28.77 -7.80
N PRO A 162 20.45 29.88 -7.13
CA PRO A 162 21.32 29.84 -5.96
C PRO A 162 20.65 29.22 -4.72
N LEU A 163 19.32 29.37 -4.57
CA LEU A 163 18.57 28.83 -3.43
C LEU A 163 18.29 27.31 -3.54
N MET A 164 18.10 26.81 -4.77
CA MET A 164 17.71 25.41 -5.04
C MET A 164 18.58 24.77 -6.13
N PRO A 165 19.93 24.72 -6.00
CA PRO A 165 20.82 24.24 -7.04
C PRO A 165 20.57 22.75 -7.40
N SER A 166 20.13 21.95 -6.44
CA SER A 166 19.77 20.55 -6.66
C SER A 166 18.56 20.35 -7.58
N GLY A 167 17.58 21.27 -7.53
CA GLY A 167 16.38 21.24 -8.39
C GLY A 167 16.76 21.44 -9.87
N TYR A 168 17.69 22.34 -10.17
CA TYR A 168 18.12 22.60 -11.53
C TYR A 168 18.85 21.44 -12.21
N ARG A 169 19.30 20.46 -11.45
CA ARG A 169 19.91 19.22 -11.98
C ARG A 169 18.91 18.41 -12.81
N TYR A 170 17.62 18.54 -12.54
CA TYR A 170 16.56 17.80 -13.24
C TYR A 170 16.09 18.49 -14.53
N VAL A 171 16.36 19.77 -14.74
CA VAL A 171 15.94 20.51 -15.95
C VAL A 171 16.38 19.81 -17.24
N PRO A 172 17.66 19.43 -17.46
CA PRO A 172 18.06 18.73 -18.67
C PRO A 172 17.44 17.33 -18.78
N VAL A 173 17.13 16.68 -17.65
CA VAL A 173 16.47 15.38 -17.65
C VAL A 173 15.04 15.51 -18.16
N PHE A 174 14.28 16.50 -17.69
CA PHE A 174 12.90 16.73 -18.11
C PHE A 174 12.80 17.14 -19.58
N LYS A 175 13.72 17.99 -20.06
CA LYS A 175 13.80 18.34 -21.50
C LYS A 175 14.03 17.10 -22.38
N ARG A 176 14.99 16.25 -21.96
CA ARG A 176 15.28 15.00 -22.70
C ARG A 176 14.07 14.04 -22.67
N LEU A 177 13.36 13.91 -21.55
CA LEU A 177 12.15 13.07 -21.47
C LEU A 177 11.08 13.57 -22.44
N HIS A 178 10.91 14.88 -22.56
CA HIS A 178 9.98 15.48 -23.51
C HIS A 178 10.39 15.19 -24.97
N GLU A 179 11.66 15.44 -25.33
CA GLU A 179 12.18 15.17 -26.68
C GLU A 179 12.04 13.69 -27.07
N GLU A 180 12.36 12.77 -26.15
CA GLU A 180 12.20 11.33 -26.40
C GLU A 180 10.73 10.95 -26.59
N PHE A 181 9.83 11.52 -25.81
CA PHE A 181 8.40 11.26 -25.95
C PHE A 181 7.86 11.73 -27.31
N GLU A 182 8.29 12.90 -27.80
CA GLU A 182 7.95 13.39 -29.14
C GLU A 182 8.48 12.48 -30.26
N ARG A 183 9.58 11.77 -30.02
CA ARG A 183 10.11 10.72 -30.92
C ARG A 183 9.42 9.37 -30.79
N GLY A 184 8.40 9.26 -29.90
CA GLY A 184 7.66 8.03 -29.65
C GLY A 184 8.23 7.14 -28.53
N ASN A 185 9.26 7.58 -27.81
CA ASN A 185 9.89 6.83 -26.71
C ASN A 185 9.33 7.29 -25.37
N ASP A 186 8.48 6.50 -24.76
CA ASP A 186 7.94 6.78 -23.42
C ASP A 186 9.00 6.53 -22.32
N GLY A 187 9.58 7.59 -21.80
CA GLY A 187 10.52 7.54 -20.68
C GLY A 187 9.86 7.45 -19.30
N ILE A 188 8.53 7.65 -19.20
CA ILE A 188 7.76 7.61 -17.94
C ILE A 188 7.34 6.17 -17.62
N LEU A 189 6.39 5.62 -18.38
CA LEU A 189 5.87 4.26 -18.17
C LEU A 189 6.62 3.20 -18.97
N ARG A 190 7.52 3.59 -19.87
CA ARG A 190 8.48 2.70 -20.58
C ARG A 190 7.82 1.54 -21.32
N GLY A 191 6.62 1.77 -21.86
CA GLY A 191 5.87 0.75 -22.58
C GLY A 191 5.27 -0.33 -21.67
N ALA A 192 5.11 -0.06 -20.37
CA ALA A 192 4.38 -0.94 -19.47
C ALA A 192 2.95 -1.18 -19.97
N THR A 193 2.46 -2.41 -19.86
CA THR A 193 1.12 -2.81 -20.29
C THR A 193 0.06 -2.63 -19.20
N ALA A 194 0.47 -2.35 -17.98
CA ALA A 194 -0.37 -2.01 -16.85
C ALA A 194 0.38 -1.06 -15.90
N ALA A 195 -0.37 -0.17 -15.24
CA ALA A 195 0.12 0.68 -14.17
C ALA A 195 -0.89 0.73 -13.03
N LEU A 196 -0.41 0.70 -11.81
CA LEU A 196 -1.20 0.83 -10.59
C LEU A 196 -0.77 2.10 -9.86
N PHE A 197 -1.73 2.98 -9.59
CA PHE A 197 -1.55 4.26 -8.92
C PHE A 197 -2.29 4.29 -7.59
#